data_f997f14af7f58bcd100226a90d366f3b
#
_entry.id   f997f14af7f58bcd100226a90d366f3b
#
_cell.length_a   1.000
_cell.length_b   1.000
_cell.length_c   1.000
_cell.angle_alpha   90.00
_cell.angle_beta   90.00
_cell.angle_gamma   90.00
#
_symmetry.space_group_name_H-M   'P 1'
#
loop_
_entity.id
_entity.type
_entity.pdbx_description
1 polymer ?
#
loop_
_entity_poly.entity_id
_entity_poly.type
_entity_poly.pdbx_seq_one_letter_code
_entity_poly.pdbx_strand_id
1 'polypeptide(L)'
;MSSLSRLVVLAACALLSAAIQTSAQAGQSVTYSVTGNEFEGYYSKAVGTSKGLVVVIHDWDGLTDYEEKRVNMLSEMGYDAFAVDLYGKGNRPVETGAKKAETGKLYKDREKMRSLILGGLAEARKLSSQPAVVMGYCFGGAATLELARSGKAENVKGFATFHGGLATPEGQSYSKDTPPLLIAHGAADSSITMQDVGTLSSELEAAGVTYTIVVYSGAPHGFTVFGSNRYQERADMLSWLAFAALLQAALSD
;
A
#
# COMPACT_ATOMS: atom_id res chain seq x y z
N MET A 1 10.85 49.49 66.10
CA MET A 1 10.49 48.06 66.12
C MET A 1 10.35 47.57 64.73
N SER A 2 11.29 46.77 64.30
CA SER A 2 11.58 46.40 62.92
C SER A 2 10.67 45.30 62.40
N SER A 3 10.08 45.51 61.24
CA SER A 3 9.36 44.48 60.48
C SER A 3 10.25 44.00 59.35
N LEU A 4 10.76 42.77 59.42
CA LEU A 4 11.51 42.11 58.35
C LEU A 4 10.54 41.56 57.30
N SER A 5 10.56 42.13 56.13
CA SER A 5 9.91 41.58 54.95
C SER A 5 10.77 40.48 54.35
N ARG A 6 10.25 39.24 54.37
CA ARG A 6 10.85 38.09 53.68
C ARG A 6 10.46 38.11 52.21
N LEU A 7 11.44 38.36 51.36
CA LEU A 7 11.31 38.16 49.91
C LEU A 7 11.40 36.68 49.57
N VAL A 8 10.30 36.11 49.10
CA VAL A 8 10.28 34.73 48.52
C VAL A 8 10.53 34.87 47.02
N VAL A 9 11.70 34.45 46.59
CA VAL A 9 12.04 34.33 45.16
C VAL A 9 11.50 33.00 44.68
N LEU A 10 10.41 33.02 43.91
CA LEU A 10 9.92 31.88 43.15
C LEU A 10 10.73 31.75 41.85
N ALA A 11 11.67 30.82 41.83
CA ALA A 11 12.32 30.42 40.57
C ALA A 11 11.37 29.54 39.78
N ALA A 12 10.73 30.09 38.74
CA ALA A 12 9.95 29.35 37.78
C ALA A 12 10.91 28.66 36.79
N CYS A 13 11.16 27.37 36.98
CA CYS A 13 11.80 26.53 35.98
C CYS A 13 10.82 26.29 34.82
N ALA A 14 10.91 27.10 33.79
CA ALA A 14 10.27 26.85 32.52
C ALA A 14 11.02 25.72 31.81
N LEU A 15 10.53 24.50 31.96
CA LEU A 15 10.91 23.38 31.10
C LEU A 15 10.36 23.65 29.69
N LEU A 16 11.18 24.22 28.83
CA LEU A 16 10.93 24.23 27.39
C LEU A 16 11.07 22.78 26.89
N SER A 17 9.96 22.08 26.80
CA SER A 17 9.88 20.85 26.01
C SER A 17 10.01 21.26 24.54
N ALA A 18 11.22 21.20 24.00
CA ALA A 18 11.44 21.30 22.56
C ALA A 18 10.81 20.04 21.93
N ALA A 19 9.59 20.18 21.43
CA ALA A 19 9.02 19.20 20.54
C ALA A 19 9.92 19.19 19.29
N ILE A 20 10.75 18.16 19.17
CA ILE A 20 11.47 17.90 17.93
C ILE A 20 10.40 17.57 16.89
N GLN A 21 9.99 18.54 16.11
CA GLN A 21 9.21 18.30 14.90
C GLN A 21 10.14 17.61 13.92
N THR A 22 10.13 16.27 13.91
CA THR A 22 10.74 15.51 12.82
C THR A 22 9.90 15.80 11.58
N SER A 23 10.37 16.71 10.72
CA SER A 23 9.79 16.89 9.39
C SER A 23 9.87 15.56 8.65
N ALA A 24 8.79 15.18 7.98
CA ALA A 24 8.81 14.06 7.07
C ALA A 24 9.95 14.29 6.05
N GLN A 25 10.90 13.36 6.02
CA GLN A 25 11.94 13.37 5.00
C GLN A 25 11.30 12.82 3.72
N ALA A 26 11.47 13.53 2.60
CA ALA A 26 11.05 13.02 1.30
C ALA A 26 11.68 11.64 1.07
N GLY A 27 10.92 10.71 0.52
CA GLY A 27 11.42 9.39 0.20
C GLY A 27 12.51 9.45 -0.88
N GLN A 28 13.11 8.32 -1.17
CA GLN A 28 14.23 8.21 -2.11
C GLN A 28 14.04 7.01 -3.05
N SER A 29 14.52 7.16 -4.28
CA SER A 29 14.62 6.04 -5.22
C SER A 29 15.64 5.01 -4.73
N VAL A 30 15.31 3.73 -4.90
CA VAL A 30 16.14 2.59 -4.52
C VAL A 30 16.29 1.66 -5.72
N THR A 31 17.49 1.58 -6.28
CA THR A 31 17.80 0.61 -7.35
C THR A 31 18.08 -0.76 -6.74
N TYR A 32 17.43 -1.79 -7.27
CA TYR A 32 17.63 -3.18 -6.85
C TYR A 32 17.60 -4.14 -8.04
N SER A 33 17.98 -5.39 -7.83
CA SER A 33 18.01 -6.40 -8.90
C SER A 33 17.13 -7.59 -8.56
N VAL A 34 16.35 -8.04 -9.53
CA VAL A 34 15.61 -9.31 -9.47
C VAL A 34 15.97 -10.14 -10.70
N THR A 35 16.45 -11.34 -10.51
CA THR A 35 16.85 -12.27 -11.59
C THR A 35 17.77 -11.64 -12.64
N GLY A 36 18.70 -10.76 -12.21
CA GLY A 36 19.68 -10.12 -13.09
C GLY A 36 19.18 -8.87 -13.83
N ASN A 37 17.94 -8.45 -13.64
CA ASN A 37 17.40 -7.22 -14.20
C ASN A 37 17.32 -6.12 -13.15
N GLU A 38 17.56 -4.85 -13.54
CA GLU A 38 17.45 -3.70 -12.65
C GLU A 38 16.02 -3.17 -12.56
N PHE A 39 15.63 -2.83 -11.34
CA PHE A 39 14.36 -2.20 -10.97
C PHE A 39 14.64 -0.96 -10.13
N GLU A 40 13.68 -0.04 -10.11
CA GLU A 40 13.77 1.17 -9.31
C GLU A 40 12.50 1.35 -8.49
N GLY A 41 12.59 1.02 -7.18
CA GLY A 41 11.55 1.27 -6.20
C GLY A 41 11.69 2.66 -5.57
N TYR A 42 10.75 3.01 -4.71
CA TYR A 42 10.77 4.24 -3.94
C TYR A 42 10.50 3.94 -2.46
N TYR A 43 11.39 4.40 -1.58
CA TYR A 43 11.31 4.16 -0.13
C TYR A 43 11.15 5.45 0.64
N SER A 44 10.27 5.46 1.62
CA SER A 44 10.17 6.51 2.62
C SER A 44 10.14 5.88 4.02
N LYS A 45 11.03 6.38 4.90
CA LYS A 45 11.13 5.91 6.27
C LYS A 45 10.00 6.51 7.10
N ALA A 46 9.45 5.74 8.03
CA ALA A 46 8.45 6.18 8.98
C ALA A 46 8.85 7.45 9.73
N VAL A 47 7.95 8.39 9.86
CA VAL A 47 8.09 9.51 10.80
C VAL A 47 7.91 8.98 12.22
N GLY A 48 8.96 9.08 13.03
CA GLY A 48 9.01 8.51 14.38
C GLY A 48 9.39 7.03 14.40
N THR A 49 8.90 6.29 15.41
CA THR A 49 9.10 4.85 15.51
C THR A 49 8.22 4.13 14.50
N SER A 50 8.81 3.26 13.68
CA SER A 50 8.08 2.51 12.67
C SER A 50 7.05 1.57 13.31
N LYS A 51 5.82 1.63 12.81
CA LYS A 51 4.69 0.77 13.21
C LYS A 51 4.59 -0.50 12.35
N GLY A 52 5.37 -0.59 11.27
CA GLY A 52 5.31 -1.68 10.31
C GLY A 52 5.82 -1.26 8.93
N LEU A 53 5.88 -2.20 8.00
CA LEU A 53 6.25 -1.97 6.61
C LEU A 53 5.01 -2.03 5.71
N VAL A 54 4.84 -1.07 4.82
CA VAL A 54 3.82 -1.12 3.76
C VAL A 54 4.49 -1.21 2.40
N VAL A 55 4.16 -2.25 1.64
CA VAL A 55 4.61 -2.43 0.26
C VAL A 55 3.51 -2.04 -0.69
N VAL A 56 3.79 -1.08 -1.57
CA VAL A 56 2.84 -0.51 -2.53
C VAL A 56 3.15 -1.04 -3.93
N ILE A 57 2.16 -1.61 -4.61
CA ILE A 57 2.29 -2.06 -6.00
C ILE A 57 1.57 -1.06 -6.90
N HIS A 58 2.30 -0.54 -7.88
CA HIS A 58 1.85 0.48 -8.82
C HIS A 58 0.70 0.02 -9.72
N ASP A 59 0.02 0.98 -10.30
CA ASP A 59 -1.02 0.71 -11.28
C ASP A 59 -0.44 0.38 -12.69
N TRP A 60 -1.19 0.51 -13.76
CA TRP A 60 -0.79 0.03 -15.08
C TRP A 60 0.27 0.88 -15.80
N ASP A 61 0.58 2.08 -15.33
CA ASP A 61 1.59 2.99 -15.92
C ASP A 61 2.98 2.91 -15.25
N GLY A 62 3.14 1.99 -14.30
CA GLY A 62 4.40 1.80 -13.59
C GLY A 62 4.49 2.67 -12.34
N LEU A 63 5.64 2.62 -11.66
CA LEU A 63 5.88 3.45 -10.48
C LEU A 63 6.07 4.90 -10.91
N THR A 64 5.14 5.76 -10.53
CA THR A 64 5.07 7.19 -10.87
C THR A 64 5.00 8.05 -9.61
N ASP A 65 4.93 9.38 -9.79
CA ASP A 65 4.73 10.34 -8.70
C ASP A 65 3.49 10.01 -7.84
N TYR A 66 2.52 9.27 -8.38
CA TYR A 66 1.33 8.85 -7.65
C TYR A 66 1.69 7.86 -6.53
N GLU A 67 2.43 6.82 -6.83
CA GLU A 67 2.87 5.84 -5.83
C GLU A 67 3.87 6.44 -4.86
N GLU A 68 4.78 7.30 -5.33
CA GLU A 68 5.71 8.03 -4.46
C GLU A 68 4.97 8.89 -3.44
N LYS A 69 3.92 9.60 -3.87
CA LYS A 69 3.06 10.37 -2.97
C LYS A 69 2.36 9.47 -1.95
N ARG A 70 1.84 8.30 -2.36
CA ARG A 70 1.20 7.34 -1.43
C ARG A 70 2.21 6.78 -0.42
N VAL A 71 3.42 6.48 -0.85
CA VAL A 71 4.52 6.06 0.04
C VAL A 71 4.85 7.15 1.07
N ASN A 72 4.95 8.41 0.65
CA ASN A 72 5.19 9.51 1.58
C ASN A 72 4.04 9.70 2.58
N MET A 73 2.79 9.58 2.14
CA MET A 73 1.62 9.61 3.04
C MET A 73 1.67 8.50 4.11
N LEU A 74 2.12 7.29 3.74
CA LEU A 74 2.30 6.18 4.68
C LEU A 74 3.41 6.45 5.69
N SER A 75 4.51 7.05 5.23
CA SER A 75 5.61 7.49 6.09
C SER A 75 5.13 8.50 7.14
N GLU A 76 4.32 9.47 6.75
CA GLU A 76 3.69 10.45 7.65
C GLU A 76 2.74 9.79 8.66
N MET A 77 2.11 8.67 8.31
CA MET A 77 1.30 7.86 9.22
C MET A 77 2.14 7.01 10.19
N GLY A 78 3.46 6.98 10.04
CA GLY A 78 4.40 6.25 10.89
C GLY A 78 4.69 4.83 10.42
N TYR A 79 4.56 4.53 9.14
CA TYR A 79 4.95 3.25 8.54
C TYR A 79 6.18 3.43 7.64
N ASP A 80 7.12 2.50 7.69
CA ASP A 80 8.08 2.37 6.61
C ASP A 80 7.31 1.98 5.34
N ALA A 81 7.58 2.61 4.22
CA ALA A 81 6.83 2.35 3.00
C ALA A 81 7.74 2.20 1.78
N PHE A 82 7.44 1.23 0.93
CA PHE A 82 8.22 0.91 -0.26
C PHE A 82 7.31 0.66 -1.46
N ALA A 83 7.43 1.47 -2.51
CA ALA A 83 6.81 1.17 -3.79
C ALA A 83 7.70 0.25 -4.62
N VAL A 84 7.12 -0.87 -5.09
CA VAL A 84 7.79 -1.87 -5.90
C VAL A 84 7.63 -1.54 -7.38
N ASP A 85 8.73 -1.60 -8.14
CA ASP A 85 8.70 -1.55 -9.59
C ASP A 85 8.55 -2.98 -10.17
N LEU A 86 7.56 -3.19 -11.04
CA LEU A 86 7.34 -4.48 -11.70
C LEU A 86 7.69 -4.46 -13.19
N TYR A 87 8.05 -3.28 -13.74
CA TYR A 87 8.31 -3.15 -15.18
C TYR A 87 9.79 -3.00 -15.52
N GLY A 88 10.61 -2.65 -14.55
CA GLY A 88 12.05 -2.39 -14.71
C GLY A 88 12.38 -0.90 -14.69
N LYS A 89 13.61 -0.62 -14.28
CA LYS A 89 14.11 0.74 -14.09
C LYS A 89 13.90 1.61 -15.31
N GLY A 90 13.24 2.76 -15.11
CA GLY A 90 12.93 3.72 -16.16
C GLY A 90 11.78 3.33 -17.09
N ASN A 91 11.17 2.16 -16.94
CA ASN A 91 10.03 1.76 -17.75
C ASN A 91 8.71 2.28 -17.13
N ARG A 92 8.25 3.42 -17.62
CA ARG A 92 7.03 4.12 -17.19
C ARG A 92 6.17 4.42 -18.43
N PRO A 93 5.38 3.44 -18.91
CA PRO A 93 4.64 3.58 -20.14
C PRO A 93 3.57 4.68 -20.06
N VAL A 94 3.52 5.56 -21.05
CA VAL A 94 2.55 6.67 -21.13
C VAL A 94 1.36 6.27 -21.98
N GLU A 95 1.61 5.70 -23.15
CA GLU A 95 0.58 5.34 -24.11
C GLU A 95 -0.24 4.14 -23.66
N THR A 96 -1.57 4.19 -23.85
CA THR A 96 -2.50 3.12 -23.46
C THR A 96 -2.07 1.74 -23.99
N GLY A 97 -1.58 1.68 -25.23
CA GLY A 97 -1.10 0.43 -25.82
C GLY A 97 0.11 -0.14 -25.09
N ALA A 98 1.06 0.72 -24.73
CA ALA A 98 2.25 0.33 -23.97
C ALA A 98 1.90 -0.12 -22.54
N LYS A 99 1.01 0.60 -21.84
CA LYS A 99 0.49 0.20 -20.52
C LYS A 99 -0.14 -1.19 -20.54
N LYS A 100 -1.03 -1.45 -21.53
CA LYS A 100 -1.64 -2.77 -21.75
C LYS A 100 -0.63 -3.85 -22.09
N ALA A 101 0.43 -3.52 -22.82
CA ALA A 101 1.47 -4.47 -23.17
C ALA A 101 2.26 -4.91 -21.92
N GLU A 102 2.65 -3.96 -21.04
CA GLU A 102 3.38 -4.29 -19.80
C GLU A 102 2.54 -5.13 -18.85
N THR A 103 1.29 -4.70 -18.55
CA THR A 103 0.39 -5.51 -17.71
C THR A 103 0.14 -6.88 -18.31
N GLY A 104 -0.05 -6.95 -19.64
CA GLY A 104 -0.32 -8.19 -20.35
C GLY A 104 0.83 -9.21 -20.27
N LYS A 105 2.09 -8.77 -20.28
CA LYS A 105 3.26 -9.63 -20.05
C LYS A 105 3.17 -10.34 -18.69
N LEU A 106 2.84 -9.58 -17.64
CA LEU A 106 2.76 -10.11 -16.28
C LEU A 106 1.49 -10.93 -16.03
N TYR A 107 0.36 -10.57 -16.64
CA TYR A 107 -0.85 -11.39 -16.58
C TYR A 107 -0.68 -12.76 -17.27
N LYS A 108 0.15 -12.85 -18.30
CA LYS A 108 0.47 -14.12 -18.98
C LYS A 108 1.49 -14.96 -18.22
N ASP A 109 2.35 -14.32 -17.43
CA ASP A 109 3.40 -14.97 -16.64
C ASP A 109 3.24 -14.60 -15.16
N ARG A 110 2.29 -15.27 -14.49
CA ARG A 110 1.97 -15.05 -13.08
C ARG A 110 3.12 -15.41 -12.14
N GLU A 111 3.93 -16.37 -12.52
CA GLU A 111 5.09 -16.75 -11.73
C GLU A 111 6.15 -15.64 -11.73
N LYS A 112 6.42 -15.06 -12.90
CA LYS A 112 7.27 -13.87 -13.01
C LYS A 112 6.70 -12.69 -12.21
N MET A 113 5.37 -12.44 -12.30
CA MET A 113 4.73 -11.38 -11.52
C MET A 113 5.01 -11.57 -10.02
N ARG A 114 4.78 -12.77 -9.48
CA ARG A 114 5.06 -13.10 -8.07
C ARG A 114 6.53 -12.93 -7.72
N SER A 115 7.44 -13.41 -8.58
CA SER A 115 8.89 -13.30 -8.39
C SER A 115 9.34 -11.83 -8.28
N LEU A 116 8.79 -10.95 -9.12
CA LEU A 116 9.10 -9.52 -9.09
C LEU A 116 8.59 -8.85 -7.80
N ILE A 117 7.36 -9.16 -7.38
CA ILE A 117 6.80 -8.62 -6.13
C ILE A 117 7.63 -9.10 -4.93
N LEU A 118 7.96 -10.39 -4.87
CA LEU A 118 8.78 -10.96 -3.80
C LEU A 118 10.20 -10.38 -3.80
N GLY A 119 10.78 -10.11 -4.96
CA GLY A 119 12.06 -9.44 -5.09
C GLY A 119 12.03 -8.02 -4.53
N GLY A 120 10.99 -7.24 -4.86
CA GLY A 120 10.76 -5.92 -4.29
C GLY A 120 10.50 -5.95 -2.78
N LEU A 121 9.72 -6.92 -2.30
CA LEU A 121 9.50 -7.13 -0.85
C LEU A 121 10.82 -7.49 -0.13
N ALA A 122 11.67 -8.31 -0.76
CA ALA A 122 12.98 -8.64 -0.20
C ALA A 122 13.90 -7.41 -0.12
N GLU A 123 13.84 -6.52 -1.13
CA GLU A 123 14.56 -5.25 -1.07
C GLU A 123 14.03 -4.33 0.03
N ALA A 124 12.71 -4.17 0.13
CA ALA A 124 12.07 -3.39 1.19
C ALA A 124 12.49 -3.87 2.60
N ARG A 125 12.69 -5.18 2.78
CA ARG A 125 13.12 -5.77 4.05
C ARG A 125 14.57 -5.52 4.43
N LYS A 126 15.42 -5.13 3.50
CA LYS A 126 16.77 -4.63 3.82
C LYS A 126 16.70 -3.25 4.47
N LEU A 127 15.63 -2.50 4.22
CA LEU A 127 15.40 -1.15 4.72
C LEU A 127 14.53 -1.13 5.99
N SER A 128 13.67 -2.14 6.15
CA SER A 128 12.79 -2.31 7.32
C SER A 128 12.57 -3.78 7.65
N SER A 129 12.90 -4.19 8.86
CA SER A 129 12.68 -5.55 9.36
C SER A 129 11.28 -5.81 9.90
N GLN A 130 10.40 -4.83 9.85
CA GLN A 130 9.04 -4.88 10.38
C GLN A 130 8.15 -5.88 9.62
N PRO A 131 7.10 -6.44 10.28
CA PRO A 131 6.03 -7.13 9.58
C PRO A 131 5.42 -6.24 8.49
N ALA A 132 4.97 -6.84 7.38
CA ALA A 132 4.52 -6.08 6.23
C ALA A 132 3.01 -6.23 5.96
N VAL A 133 2.41 -5.20 5.37
CA VAL A 133 1.16 -5.27 4.62
C VAL A 133 1.46 -4.90 3.16
N VAL A 134 0.89 -5.66 2.22
CA VAL A 134 1.04 -5.39 0.79
C VAL A 134 -0.25 -4.80 0.25
N MET A 135 -0.13 -3.71 -0.48
CA MET A 135 -1.28 -3.07 -1.14
C MET A 135 -0.99 -2.74 -2.59
N GLY A 136 -2.03 -2.54 -3.38
CA GLY A 136 -1.86 -2.12 -4.77
C GLY A 136 -3.09 -1.47 -5.37
N TYR A 137 -2.86 -0.73 -6.45
CA TYR A 137 -3.86 0.04 -7.18
C TYR A 137 -4.08 -0.57 -8.58
N CYS A 138 -5.34 -0.68 -9.03
CA CYS A 138 -5.67 -1.16 -10.38
C CYS A 138 -4.97 -2.50 -10.71
N PHE A 139 -4.02 -2.51 -11.64
CA PHE A 139 -3.16 -3.65 -11.95
C PHE A 139 -2.42 -4.15 -10.69
N GLY A 140 -1.85 -3.23 -9.91
CA GLY A 140 -1.19 -3.56 -8.64
C GLY A 140 -2.11 -4.19 -7.61
N GLY A 141 -3.40 -3.83 -7.63
CA GLY A 141 -4.42 -4.50 -6.81
C GLY A 141 -4.63 -5.96 -7.20
N ALA A 142 -4.67 -6.25 -8.50
CA ALA A 142 -4.71 -7.63 -8.99
C ALA A 142 -3.42 -8.41 -8.68
N ALA A 143 -2.26 -7.75 -8.76
CA ALA A 143 -0.96 -8.33 -8.42
C ALA A 143 -0.85 -8.62 -6.90
N THR A 144 -1.43 -7.77 -6.06
CA THR A 144 -1.57 -8.00 -4.61
C THR A 144 -2.38 -9.26 -4.31
N LEU A 145 -3.53 -9.43 -4.97
CA LEU A 145 -4.35 -10.64 -4.82
C LEU A 145 -3.67 -11.89 -5.39
N GLU A 146 -2.88 -11.76 -6.47
CA GLU A 146 -2.04 -12.83 -7.00
C GLU A 146 -1.00 -13.30 -5.97
N LEU A 147 -0.35 -12.36 -5.27
CA LEU A 147 0.58 -12.69 -4.21
C LEU A 147 -0.13 -13.34 -3.02
N ALA A 148 -1.30 -12.83 -2.62
CA ALA A 148 -2.10 -13.38 -1.52
C ALA A 148 -2.47 -14.86 -1.77
N ARG A 149 -2.96 -15.19 -2.97
CA ARG A 149 -3.29 -16.56 -3.36
C ARG A 149 -2.08 -17.49 -3.37
N SER A 150 -0.89 -16.97 -3.66
CA SER A 150 0.32 -17.79 -3.75
C SER A 150 0.79 -18.37 -2.43
N GLY A 151 0.42 -17.77 -1.30
CA GLY A 151 0.91 -18.14 0.03
C GLY A 151 2.42 -17.97 0.24
N LYS A 152 3.14 -17.33 -0.71
CA LYS A 152 4.61 -17.22 -0.71
C LYS A 152 5.15 -15.98 0.02
N ALA A 153 4.28 -15.11 0.49
CA ALA A 153 4.68 -13.86 1.15
C ALA A 153 4.92 -14.07 2.64
N GLU A 154 6.15 -14.40 3.01
CA GLU A 154 6.53 -14.58 4.42
C GLU A 154 6.39 -13.27 5.20
N ASN A 155 5.96 -13.35 6.47
CA ASN A 155 5.78 -12.23 7.39
C ASN A 155 4.98 -11.04 6.79
N VAL A 156 4.03 -11.33 5.89
CA VAL A 156 2.98 -10.40 5.45
C VAL A 156 1.74 -10.67 6.28
N LYS A 157 1.20 -9.62 6.91
CA LYS A 157 0.11 -9.68 7.89
C LYS A 157 -1.25 -9.25 7.32
N GLY A 158 -1.27 -8.75 6.09
CA GLY A 158 -2.49 -8.33 5.42
C GLY A 158 -2.25 -7.89 3.99
N PHE A 159 -3.32 -7.85 3.21
CA PHE A 159 -3.31 -7.41 1.82
C PHE A 159 -4.44 -6.41 1.57
N ALA A 160 -4.21 -5.42 0.70
CA ALA A 160 -5.26 -4.49 0.30
C ALA A 160 -5.26 -4.24 -1.20
N THR A 161 -6.43 -4.21 -1.82
CA THR A 161 -6.59 -3.86 -3.23
C THR A 161 -7.53 -2.66 -3.36
N PHE A 162 -7.10 -1.67 -4.15
CA PHE A 162 -7.88 -0.47 -4.47
C PHE A 162 -8.26 -0.50 -5.95
N HIS A 163 -9.55 -0.55 -6.24
CA HIS A 163 -10.09 -0.69 -7.61
C HIS A 163 -9.31 -1.69 -8.47
N GLY A 164 -8.82 -2.76 -7.86
CA GLY A 164 -8.02 -3.79 -8.53
C GLY A 164 -8.85 -4.78 -9.33
N GLY A 165 -8.20 -5.48 -10.26
CA GLY A 165 -8.79 -6.65 -10.90
C GLY A 165 -9.03 -7.77 -9.89
N LEU A 166 -10.25 -8.27 -9.80
CA LEU A 166 -10.70 -9.19 -8.75
C LEU A 166 -10.76 -10.66 -9.19
N ALA A 167 -10.70 -10.92 -10.48
CA ALA A 167 -10.82 -12.27 -11.01
C ALA A 167 -9.71 -13.20 -10.52
N THR A 168 -10.10 -14.38 -10.05
CA THR A 168 -9.17 -15.45 -9.71
C THR A 168 -8.85 -16.27 -10.97
N PRO A 169 -7.57 -16.37 -11.38
CA PRO A 169 -7.18 -17.18 -12.53
C PRO A 169 -7.54 -18.66 -12.34
N GLU A 170 -7.81 -19.34 -13.45
CA GLU A 170 -8.07 -20.77 -13.46
C GLU A 170 -6.93 -21.55 -12.76
N GLY A 171 -7.28 -22.53 -11.94
CA GLY A 171 -6.34 -23.33 -11.17
C GLY A 171 -5.74 -22.66 -9.93
N GLN A 172 -6.14 -21.42 -9.62
CA GLN A 172 -5.77 -20.75 -8.38
C GLN A 172 -6.94 -20.71 -7.39
N SER A 173 -6.63 -20.60 -6.11
CA SER A 173 -7.59 -20.42 -5.03
C SER A 173 -6.95 -19.74 -3.83
N TYR A 174 -7.75 -19.25 -2.91
CA TYR A 174 -7.28 -18.76 -1.62
C TYR A 174 -7.17 -19.91 -0.62
N SER A 175 -6.23 -19.81 0.30
CA SER A 175 -6.12 -20.69 1.47
C SER A 175 -6.77 -20.00 2.68
N LYS A 176 -7.32 -20.78 3.61
CA LYS A 176 -7.82 -20.26 4.90
C LYS A 176 -6.74 -19.53 5.71
N ASP A 177 -5.46 -19.83 5.45
CA ASP A 177 -4.32 -19.20 6.13
C ASP A 177 -3.87 -17.91 5.42
N THR A 178 -4.58 -17.47 4.36
CA THR A 178 -4.34 -16.17 3.72
C THR A 178 -4.56 -15.06 4.74
N PRO A 179 -3.59 -14.17 4.95
CA PRO A 179 -3.76 -13.02 5.82
C PRO A 179 -4.97 -12.16 5.42
N PRO A 180 -5.56 -11.40 6.37
CA PRO A 180 -6.75 -10.59 6.11
C PRO A 180 -6.65 -9.71 4.87
N LEU A 181 -7.75 -9.62 4.13
CA LEU A 181 -7.85 -8.86 2.88
C LEU A 181 -8.75 -7.63 3.05
N LEU A 182 -8.33 -6.48 2.51
CA LEU A 182 -9.19 -5.33 2.26
C LEU A 182 -9.43 -5.16 0.76
N ILE A 183 -10.68 -5.11 0.36
CA ILE A 183 -11.11 -4.82 -1.01
C ILE A 183 -11.83 -3.47 -1.03
N ALA A 184 -11.17 -2.41 -1.52
CA ALA A 184 -11.72 -1.07 -1.66
C ALA A 184 -12.17 -0.86 -3.11
N HIS A 185 -13.50 -0.87 -3.35
CA HIS A 185 -14.06 -0.94 -4.70
C HIS A 185 -15.03 0.20 -5.01
N GLY A 186 -15.03 0.67 -6.26
CA GLY A 186 -15.95 1.69 -6.74
C GLY A 186 -17.24 1.09 -7.32
N ALA A 187 -18.42 1.49 -6.81
CA ALA A 187 -19.69 0.94 -7.29
C ALA A 187 -20.01 1.26 -8.74
N ALA A 188 -19.40 2.31 -9.31
CA ALA A 188 -19.53 2.70 -10.72
C ALA A 188 -18.35 2.25 -11.59
N ASP A 189 -17.54 1.31 -11.11
CA ASP A 189 -16.48 0.72 -11.91
C ASP A 189 -17.10 -0.15 -13.02
N SER A 190 -16.95 0.29 -14.28
CA SER A 190 -17.46 -0.43 -15.45
C SER A 190 -16.48 -1.47 -15.99
N SER A 191 -15.25 -1.47 -15.50
CA SER A 191 -14.19 -2.42 -15.90
C SER A 191 -14.15 -3.64 -15.01
N ILE A 192 -14.30 -3.42 -13.71
CA ILE A 192 -14.40 -4.45 -12.67
C ILE A 192 -15.76 -4.23 -12.01
N THR A 193 -16.67 -5.14 -12.26
CA THR A 193 -18.09 -4.95 -11.93
C THR A 193 -18.43 -5.38 -10.50
N MET A 194 -19.59 -4.98 -10.01
CA MET A 194 -20.13 -5.49 -8.74
C MET A 194 -20.37 -7.02 -8.76
N GLN A 195 -20.52 -7.62 -9.96
CA GLN A 195 -20.57 -9.08 -10.08
C GLN A 195 -19.21 -9.71 -9.77
N ASP A 196 -18.11 -9.09 -10.21
CA ASP A 196 -16.75 -9.56 -9.88
C ASP A 196 -16.50 -9.47 -8.37
N VAL A 197 -17.00 -8.42 -7.71
CA VAL A 197 -16.97 -8.29 -6.24
C VAL A 197 -17.73 -9.44 -5.56
N GLY A 198 -18.94 -9.75 -6.04
CA GLY A 198 -19.75 -10.86 -5.52
C GLY A 198 -19.09 -12.22 -5.72
N THR A 199 -18.46 -12.44 -6.88
CA THR A 199 -17.70 -13.66 -7.17
C THR A 199 -16.52 -13.83 -6.21
N LEU A 200 -15.68 -12.77 -6.06
CA LEU A 200 -14.56 -12.80 -5.12
C LEU A 200 -15.02 -13.03 -3.68
N SER A 201 -16.10 -12.36 -3.25
CA SER A 201 -16.68 -12.56 -1.92
C SER A 201 -17.05 -14.05 -1.68
N SER A 202 -17.70 -14.69 -2.66
CA SER A 202 -18.07 -16.10 -2.57
C SER A 202 -16.84 -17.04 -2.52
N GLU A 203 -15.78 -16.72 -3.26
CA GLU A 203 -14.52 -17.47 -3.23
C GLU A 203 -13.83 -17.35 -1.87
N LEU A 204 -13.79 -16.15 -1.29
CA LEU A 204 -13.17 -15.88 0.01
C LEU A 204 -13.94 -16.57 1.15
N GLU A 205 -15.28 -16.51 1.12
CA GLU A 205 -16.15 -17.25 2.07
C GLU A 205 -15.91 -18.75 1.98
N ALA A 206 -15.88 -19.32 0.77
CA ALA A 206 -15.65 -20.74 0.57
C ALA A 206 -14.26 -21.19 1.06
N ALA A 207 -13.26 -20.30 0.98
CA ALA A 207 -11.90 -20.55 1.46
C ALA A 207 -11.74 -20.30 2.97
N GLY A 208 -12.70 -19.66 3.64
CA GLY A 208 -12.63 -19.29 5.06
C GLY A 208 -11.61 -18.18 5.35
N VAL A 209 -11.38 -17.30 4.39
CA VAL A 209 -10.45 -16.15 4.52
C VAL A 209 -11.13 -15.02 5.28
N THR A 210 -10.40 -14.35 6.15
CA THR A 210 -10.86 -13.09 6.76
C THR A 210 -10.73 -11.95 5.77
N TYR A 211 -11.82 -11.23 5.49
CA TYR A 211 -11.78 -10.09 4.56
C TYR A 211 -12.79 -9.00 4.91
N THR A 212 -12.54 -7.83 4.37
CA THR A 212 -13.47 -6.68 4.39
C THR A 212 -13.59 -6.13 2.98
N ILE A 213 -14.83 -6.02 2.48
CA ILE A 213 -15.13 -5.37 1.21
C ILE A 213 -15.86 -4.06 1.50
N VAL A 214 -15.33 -2.94 1.00
CA VAL A 214 -15.98 -1.63 1.10
C VAL A 214 -16.25 -1.11 -0.31
N VAL A 215 -17.50 -0.79 -0.57
CA VAL A 215 -17.98 -0.32 -1.87
C VAL A 215 -18.35 1.15 -1.78
N TYR A 216 -17.79 1.98 -2.65
CA TYR A 216 -17.97 3.43 -2.66
C TYR A 216 -18.95 3.83 -3.77
N SER A 217 -20.12 4.36 -3.38
CA SER A 217 -21.19 4.78 -4.29
C SER A 217 -20.68 5.82 -5.29
N GLY A 218 -20.95 5.59 -6.58
CA GLY A 218 -20.60 6.49 -7.68
C GLY A 218 -19.11 6.56 -8.03
N ALA A 219 -18.23 5.86 -7.30
CA ALA A 219 -16.82 5.86 -7.58
C ALA A 219 -16.49 4.98 -8.80
N PRO A 220 -15.79 5.51 -9.83
CA PRO A 220 -15.38 4.75 -10.99
C PRO A 220 -14.05 4.01 -10.75
N HIS A 221 -13.61 3.21 -11.73
CA HIS A 221 -12.24 2.68 -11.73
C HIS A 221 -11.19 3.79 -11.62
N GLY A 222 -10.19 3.65 -10.75
CA GLY A 222 -9.15 4.66 -10.54
C GLY A 222 -9.59 5.86 -9.71
N PHE A 223 -10.60 5.73 -8.87
CA PHE A 223 -11.15 6.80 -8.03
C PHE A 223 -10.13 7.40 -7.03
N THR A 224 -8.99 6.75 -6.81
CA THR A 224 -7.94 7.21 -5.90
C THR A 224 -6.83 8.03 -6.58
N VAL A 225 -6.81 8.07 -7.94
CA VAL A 225 -5.71 8.69 -8.71
C VAL A 225 -5.85 10.21 -8.72
N PHE A 226 -5.00 10.87 -7.96
CA PHE A 226 -5.01 12.33 -7.80
C PHE A 226 -4.91 13.07 -9.13
N GLY A 227 -5.72 14.11 -9.28
CA GLY A 227 -5.71 14.97 -10.47
C GLY A 227 -6.31 14.34 -11.72
N SER A 228 -6.71 13.07 -11.70
CA SER A 228 -7.42 12.46 -12.81
C SER A 228 -8.90 12.89 -12.83
N ASN A 229 -9.52 12.82 -14.01
CA ASN A 229 -10.96 13.07 -14.15
C ASN A 229 -11.84 11.98 -13.49
N ARG A 230 -11.23 10.93 -12.96
CA ARG A 230 -11.89 9.83 -12.23
C ARG A 230 -11.73 9.95 -10.72
N TYR A 231 -10.88 10.87 -10.26
CA TYR A 231 -10.64 11.07 -8.83
C TYR A 231 -11.92 11.44 -8.08
N GLN A 232 -12.17 10.77 -6.98
CA GLN A 232 -13.28 11.09 -6.09
C GLN A 232 -12.77 11.19 -4.65
N GLU A 233 -12.64 12.42 -4.16
CA GLU A 233 -12.09 12.74 -2.86
C GLU A 233 -12.74 11.95 -1.71
N ARG A 234 -14.07 11.89 -1.68
CA ARG A 234 -14.79 11.17 -0.63
C ARG A 234 -14.47 9.68 -0.65
N ALA A 235 -14.46 9.04 -1.82
CA ALA A 235 -14.17 7.62 -1.94
C ALA A 235 -12.70 7.32 -1.63
N ASP A 236 -11.78 8.17 -2.10
CA ASP A 236 -10.36 8.07 -1.79
C ASP A 236 -10.12 8.17 -0.28
N MET A 237 -10.63 9.22 0.38
CA MET A 237 -10.50 9.42 1.82
C MET A 237 -11.05 8.24 2.63
N LEU A 238 -12.26 7.76 2.31
CA LEU A 238 -12.88 6.66 3.05
C LEU A 238 -12.14 5.33 2.82
N SER A 239 -11.63 5.09 1.60
CA SER A 239 -10.81 3.90 1.31
C SER A 239 -9.47 3.93 2.05
N TRP A 240 -8.88 5.12 2.19
CA TRP A 240 -7.66 5.32 2.96
C TRP A 240 -7.87 5.10 4.46
N LEU A 241 -9.01 5.53 5.01
CA LEU A 241 -9.40 5.25 6.40
C LEU A 241 -9.63 3.74 6.65
N ALA A 242 -10.29 3.04 5.72
CA ALA A 242 -10.45 1.60 5.81
C ALA A 242 -9.08 0.88 5.77
N PHE A 243 -8.15 1.37 4.95
CA PHE A 243 -6.79 0.84 4.91
C PHE A 243 -6.01 1.12 6.20
N ALA A 244 -6.13 2.31 6.77
CA ALA A 244 -5.53 2.62 8.06
C ALA A 244 -6.02 1.69 9.17
N ALA A 245 -7.30 1.32 9.16
CA ALA A 245 -7.85 0.34 10.10
C ALA A 245 -7.26 -1.07 9.89
N LEU A 246 -7.08 -1.52 8.64
CA LEU A 246 -6.38 -2.77 8.35
C LEU A 246 -4.93 -2.73 8.86
N LEU A 247 -4.19 -1.65 8.58
CA LEU A 247 -2.81 -1.50 9.04
C LEU A 247 -2.72 -1.60 10.57
N GLN A 248 -3.60 -0.90 11.27
CA GLN A 248 -3.65 -0.96 12.73
C GLN A 248 -3.95 -2.38 13.22
N ALA A 249 -4.94 -3.07 12.65
CA ALA A 249 -5.30 -4.42 13.07
C ALA A 249 -4.23 -5.46 12.75
N ALA A 250 -3.53 -5.31 11.61
CA ALA A 250 -2.56 -6.30 11.14
C ALA A 250 -1.15 -6.10 11.71
N LEU A 251 -0.77 -4.88 12.11
CA LEU A 251 0.58 -4.50 12.50
C LEU A 251 0.69 -4.03 13.97
N SER A 252 -0.42 -4.00 14.72
CA SER A 252 -0.33 -3.84 16.19
C SER A 252 0.05 -5.18 16.81
N ASP A 253 1.04 -5.17 17.68
CA ASP A 253 1.48 -6.31 18.49
C ASP A 253 0.39 -6.75 19.49
#